data_78f40b15e22eec050b44336b4d31a613
#
_entry.id   78f40b15e22eec050b44336b4d31a613
#
_cell.length_a   1.000
_cell.length_b   1.000
_cell.length_c   1.000
_cell.angle_alpha   90.00
_cell.angle_beta   90.00
_cell.angle_gamma   90.00
#
_symmetry.space_group_name_H-M   'P 1'
#
loop_
_entity.id
_entity.type
_entity.pdbx_description
1 polymer ?
#
loop_
_entity_poly.entity_id
_entity_poly.type
_entity_poly.pdbx_seq_one_letter_code
_entity_poly.pdbx_strand_id
1 'polypeptide(L)'
;MGTFSNPGWNKFESCWYFVSSESKTWSESRQDCVERGADLVIVNSRKKQRFIFAFNKRAWIGLTDNETEGSWKWVDGTPLITSYWIIDQPNNGRSVSTFPGEDCVELQNGQDQPEKTWNDLNCAQKRIWICELCNNNSQ
;
A
#
# COMPACT_ATOMS: atom_id res chain seq x y z
N MET A 1 18.99 -21.18 6.37
CA MET A 1 18.86 -20.57 6.76
C MET A 1 17.79 -20.24 6.99
N GLY A 2 17.19 -20.27 7.05
CA GLY A 2 15.94 -20.06 7.24
C GLY A 2 15.53 -18.83 7.83
N THR A 3 16.35 -18.14 8.37
CA THR A 3 15.97 -16.92 9.03
C THR A 3 16.13 -15.75 8.12
N PHE A 4 15.09 -15.01 7.91
CA PHE A 4 15.20 -13.77 7.22
C PHE A 4 15.74 -12.75 8.20
N SER A 5 16.85 -12.16 7.89
CA SER A 5 17.40 -11.17 8.78
C SER A 5 17.93 -10.05 7.95
N ASN A 6 17.14 -9.11 7.62
CA ASN A 6 17.55 -7.98 6.82
C ASN A 6 17.33 -6.72 7.64
N PRO A 7 18.41 -6.01 7.97
CA PRO A 7 18.24 -4.77 8.73
C PRO A 7 17.32 -3.84 7.99
N GLY A 8 16.50 -3.14 8.70
CA GLY A 8 15.54 -2.20 8.10
C GLY A 8 14.18 -2.79 7.87
N TRP A 9 14.01 -4.09 8.10
CA TRP A 9 12.69 -4.69 7.99
C TRP A 9 12.09 -4.87 9.38
N ASN A 10 10.78 -4.69 9.45
CA ASN A 10 10.03 -4.81 10.71
C ASN A 10 9.14 -6.03 10.66
N LYS A 11 9.15 -6.83 11.69
CA LYS A 11 8.31 -8.03 11.72
C LYS A 11 6.98 -7.73 12.37
N PHE A 12 5.89 -8.25 11.76
CA PHE A 12 4.58 -8.20 12.36
C PHE A 12 3.88 -9.49 11.99
N GLU A 13 3.52 -10.26 13.00
CA GLU A 13 2.92 -11.59 12.83
C GLU A 13 3.84 -12.45 11.96
N SER A 14 3.39 -12.99 10.86
CA SER A 14 4.22 -13.86 10.05
C SER A 14 4.86 -13.15 8.87
N CYS A 15 4.80 -11.86 8.84
CA CYS A 15 5.30 -11.09 7.70
C CYS A 15 6.35 -10.08 8.11
N TRP A 16 7.11 -9.62 7.13
CA TRP A 16 8.13 -8.60 7.33
C TRP A 16 7.80 -7.39 6.47
N TYR A 17 8.11 -6.19 6.97
CA TYR A 17 7.74 -4.95 6.30
C TYR A 17 8.93 -4.01 6.16
N PHE A 18 9.09 -3.48 4.96
CA PHE A 18 10.15 -2.52 4.67
C PHE A 18 9.49 -1.19 4.31
N VAL A 19 9.91 -0.11 4.98
CA VAL A 19 9.42 1.23 4.70
C VAL A 19 10.57 1.98 4.05
N SER A 20 10.35 2.48 2.84
CA SER A 20 11.44 3.11 2.09
C SER A 20 11.82 4.46 2.67
N SER A 21 13.00 4.95 2.32
CA SER A 21 13.42 6.27 2.68
C SER A 21 13.40 7.21 1.48
N GLU A 22 13.11 6.69 0.29
CA GLU A 22 13.02 7.48 -0.92
C GLU A 22 11.58 7.53 -1.39
N SER A 23 11.28 8.39 -2.33
CA SER A 23 9.94 8.50 -2.91
C SER A 23 10.01 8.17 -4.39
N LYS A 24 9.06 7.36 -4.85
CA LYS A 24 8.98 6.95 -6.26
C LYS A 24 7.51 6.87 -6.68
N THR A 25 7.27 6.69 -7.97
CA THR A 25 5.92 6.45 -8.47
C THR A 25 5.44 5.10 -7.96
N TRP A 26 4.14 4.85 -8.08
CA TRP A 26 3.57 3.59 -7.61
C TRP A 26 4.22 2.38 -8.31
N SER A 27 4.37 2.45 -9.64
CA SER A 27 4.97 1.33 -10.39
C SER A 27 6.42 1.11 -10.01
N GLU A 28 7.17 2.18 -9.86
CA GLU A 28 8.58 2.08 -9.46
C GLU A 28 8.70 1.53 -8.05
N SER A 29 7.79 1.93 -7.16
CA SER A 29 7.76 1.45 -5.79
C SER A 29 7.47 -0.04 -5.75
N ARG A 30 6.50 -0.47 -6.56
CA ARG A 30 6.19 -1.90 -6.64
C ARG A 30 7.38 -2.68 -7.16
N GLN A 31 8.04 -2.15 -8.20
CA GLN A 31 9.20 -2.82 -8.78
C GLN A 31 10.31 -2.99 -7.75
N ASP A 32 10.52 -1.97 -6.92
CA ASP A 32 11.52 -2.07 -5.86
C ASP A 32 11.18 -3.20 -4.88
N CYS A 33 9.91 -3.30 -4.49
CA CYS A 33 9.49 -4.38 -3.61
C CYS A 33 9.73 -5.74 -4.24
N VAL A 34 9.39 -5.88 -5.52
CA VAL A 34 9.55 -7.15 -6.24
C VAL A 34 11.05 -7.53 -6.31
N GLU A 35 11.90 -6.55 -6.52
CA GLU A 35 13.34 -6.81 -6.56
C GLU A 35 13.90 -7.24 -5.22
N ARG A 36 13.22 -6.89 -4.13
CA ARG A 36 13.60 -7.31 -2.80
C ARG A 36 13.00 -8.66 -2.43
N GLY A 37 12.27 -9.30 -3.35
CA GLY A 37 11.60 -10.56 -3.10
C GLY A 37 10.25 -10.40 -2.42
N ALA A 38 9.67 -9.21 -2.47
CA ALA A 38 8.44 -8.88 -1.76
C ALA A 38 7.42 -8.26 -2.72
N ASP A 39 6.41 -7.61 -2.21
CA ASP A 39 5.50 -6.81 -3.02
C ASP A 39 4.98 -5.66 -2.14
N LEU A 40 4.27 -4.71 -2.74
CA LEU A 40 3.64 -3.64 -1.96
C LEU A 40 2.63 -4.27 -1.00
N VAL A 41 2.48 -3.65 0.15
CA VAL A 41 1.69 -4.21 1.25
C VAL A 41 0.24 -4.39 0.87
N ILE A 42 -0.32 -5.55 1.23
CA ILE A 42 -1.73 -5.85 1.07
C ILE A 42 -2.36 -5.79 2.45
N VAL A 43 -3.37 -4.93 2.61
CA VAL A 43 -3.98 -4.74 3.91
C VAL A 43 -5.27 -5.56 3.96
N ASN A 44 -5.21 -6.69 4.61
CA ASN A 44 -6.33 -7.61 4.67
C ASN A 44 -6.84 -7.84 6.10
N SER A 45 -6.44 -7.00 7.04
CA SER A 45 -6.96 -7.06 8.39
C SER A 45 -6.83 -5.70 9.07
N ARG A 46 -7.68 -5.47 10.07
CA ARG A 46 -7.61 -4.24 10.85
C ARG A 46 -6.29 -4.14 11.59
N LYS A 47 -5.78 -5.26 12.08
CA LYS A 47 -4.51 -5.27 12.80
C LYS A 47 -3.39 -4.79 11.89
N LYS A 48 -3.37 -5.26 10.64
CA LYS A 48 -2.34 -4.85 9.70
C LYS A 48 -2.50 -3.36 9.35
N GLN A 49 -3.75 -2.91 9.18
CA GLN A 49 -4.00 -1.50 8.91
C GLN A 49 -3.43 -0.63 10.04
N ARG A 50 -3.67 -1.01 11.27
CA ARG A 50 -3.15 -0.26 12.41
C ARG A 50 -1.63 -0.33 12.50
N PHE A 51 -1.07 -1.50 12.14
CA PHE A 51 0.37 -1.68 12.16
C PHE A 51 1.06 -0.71 11.19
N ILE A 52 0.59 -0.65 9.94
CA ILE A 52 1.23 0.22 8.96
C ILE A 52 0.95 1.69 9.26
N PHE A 53 -0.23 2.00 9.79
CA PHE A 53 -0.55 3.38 10.16
C PHE A 53 0.41 3.88 11.24
N ALA A 54 0.85 3.00 12.13
CA ALA A 54 1.74 3.37 13.22
C ALA A 54 3.13 3.80 12.74
N PHE A 55 3.51 3.51 11.48
CA PHE A 55 4.76 4.03 10.94
C PHE A 55 4.68 5.55 10.77
N ASN A 56 3.47 6.11 10.72
CA ASN A 56 3.22 7.54 10.60
C ASN A 56 3.88 8.12 9.36
N LYS A 57 3.67 7.48 8.22
CA LYS A 57 4.24 7.90 6.95
C LYS A 57 3.17 7.96 5.89
N ARG A 58 3.37 8.82 4.90
CA ARG A 58 2.50 8.90 3.74
C ARG A 58 3.11 8.02 2.66
N ALA A 59 2.47 6.93 2.34
CA ALA A 59 3.13 5.86 1.59
C ALA A 59 2.19 5.13 0.64
N TRP A 60 2.74 4.64 -0.46
CA TRP A 60 2.01 3.77 -1.37
C TRP A 60 1.72 2.42 -0.70
N ILE A 61 0.52 1.90 -0.95
CA ILE A 61 0.18 0.53 -0.60
C ILE A 61 -0.21 -0.22 -1.87
N GLY A 62 -0.43 -1.50 -1.79
CA GLY A 62 -0.58 -2.35 -2.96
C GLY A 62 -1.99 -2.42 -3.54
N LEU A 63 -2.70 -1.33 -3.60
CA LEU A 63 -4.08 -1.29 -4.07
C LEU A 63 -4.21 -0.33 -5.25
N THR A 64 -4.90 -0.77 -6.30
CA THR A 64 -5.07 0.06 -7.49
C THR A 64 -6.32 -0.34 -8.24
N ASP A 65 -6.92 0.56 -9.01
CA ASP A 65 -7.98 0.24 -9.93
C ASP A 65 -7.59 0.54 -11.38
N ASN A 66 -6.28 0.45 -11.66
CA ASN A 66 -5.77 0.73 -13.00
C ASN A 66 -6.37 -0.16 -14.08
N GLU A 67 -6.72 -1.39 -13.76
CA GLU A 67 -7.24 -2.29 -14.79
C GLU A 67 -8.67 -1.95 -15.16
N THR A 68 -9.50 -1.66 -14.20
CA THR A 68 -10.89 -1.31 -14.42
C THR A 68 -11.27 -0.23 -13.41
N GLU A 69 -11.58 0.95 -13.89
CA GLU A 69 -11.91 2.08 -13.04
C GLU A 69 -13.03 1.70 -12.07
N GLY A 70 -12.81 1.98 -10.79
CA GLY A 70 -13.77 1.67 -9.75
C GLY A 70 -13.69 0.24 -9.22
N SER A 71 -12.88 -0.61 -9.85
CA SER A 71 -12.74 -1.99 -9.41
C SER A 71 -11.36 -2.15 -8.78
N TRP A 72 -11.30 -1.93 -7.47
CA TRP A 72 -10.03 -1.93 -6.74
C TRP A 72 -9.53 -3.34 -6.50
N LYS A 73 -8.24 -3.56 -6.78
CA LYS A 73 -7.60 -4.85 -6.60
C LYS A 73 -6.24 -4.69 -5.95
N TRP A 74 -5.91 -5.66 -5.13
CA TRP A 74 -4.59 -5.73 -4.53
C TRP A 74 -3.58 -6.27 -5.55
N VAL A 75 -2.30 -6.05 -5.28
CA VAL A 75 -1.23 -6.48 -6.21
C VAL A 75 -1.21 -7.99 -6.44
N ASP A 76 -1.82 -8.78 -5.57
CA ASP A 76 -1.91 -10.23 -5.78
C ASP A 76 -3.15 -10.61 -6.60
N GLY A 77 -3.90 -9.64 -7.09
CA GLY A 77 -5.08 -9.89 -7.91
C GLY A 77 -6.38 -10.06 -7.16
N THR A 78 -6.34 -10.07 -5.83
CA THR A 78 -7.57 -10.25 -5.07
C THR A 78 -8.36 -8.95 -5.02
N PRO A 79 -9.68 -9.02 -5.00
CA PRO A 79 -10.48 -7.80 -4.97
C PRO A 79 -10.48 -7.17 -3.58
N LEU A 80 -10.75 -5.88 -3.53
CA LEU A 80 -10.88 -5.16 -2.27
C LEU A 80 -12.19 -5.58 -1.61
N ILE A 81 -12.11 -5.97 -0.35
CA ILE A 81 -13.29 -6.35 0.42
C ILE A 81 -13.53 -5.36 1.54
N THR A 82 -12.53 -5.14 2.39
CA THR A 82 -12.66 -4.18 3.50
C THR A 82 -11.73 -3.01 3.22
N SER A 83 -12.24 -1.81 3.36
CA SER A 83 -11.46 -0.63 3.02
C SER A 83 -11.35 0.33 4.20
N TYR A 84 -10.36 1.21 4.12
CA TYR A 84 -10.09 2.17 5.20
C TYR A 84 -9.91 3.56 4.59
N TRP A 85 -10.84 3.93 3.73
CA TRP A 85 -10.78 5.22 3.04
C TRP A 85 -11.01 6.39 3.99
N ILE A 86 -10.32 7.48 3.70
CA ILE A 86 -10.64 8.77 4.28
C ILE A 86 -12.03 9.16 3.76
N ILE A 87 -12.79 9.89 4.51
CA ILE A 87 -14.13 10.31 4.10
C ILE A 87 -14.07 10.97 2.72
N ASP A 88 -15.01 10.62 1.88
CA ASP A 88 -15.13 11.13 0.51
C ASP A 88 -14.09 10.58 -0.44
N GLN A 89 -13.32 9.60 -0.04
CA GLN A 89 -12.42 8.90 -0.93
C GLN A 89 -12.95 7.48 -1.18
N PRO A 90 -12.64 6.88 -2.31
CA PRO A 90 -11.81 7.43 -3.40
C PRO A 90 -12.62 8.37 -4.28
N ASN A 91 -11.99 9.36 -4.86
CA ASN A 91 -12.71 10.32 -5.71
C ASN A 91 -12.18 10.44 -7.13
N ASN A 92 -11.08 9.75 -7.46
CA ASN A 92 -10.51 9.73 -8.80
C ASN A 92 -10.27 11.14 -9.39
N GLY A 93 -10.01 12.12 -8.54
CA GLY A 93 -9.85 13.48 -8.99
C GLY A 93 -11.17 14.07 -9.48
N ARG A 94 -12.28 13.71 -8.85
CA ARG A 94 -13.62 13.88 -9.39
C ARG A 94 -14.01 15.28 -9.79
N SER A 95 -13.36 16.25 -9.29
CA SER A 95 -13.74 17.61 -9.61
C SER A 95 -13.42 17.94 -11.04
N VAL A 96 -12.66 17.16 -11.74
CA VAL A 96 -12.32 17.39 -13.10
C VAL A 96 -12.23 16.10 -13.82
N SER A 97 -12.45 16.15 -15.10
CA SER A 97 -12.29 15.03 -15.93
C SER A 97 -10.86 14.91 -16.30
N THR A 98 -10.00 14.56 -15.41
CA THR A 98 -8.59 14.49 -15.69
C THR A 98 -8.18 13.11 -16.10
N PHE A 99 -7.16 13.03 -16.88
CA PHE A 99 -6.58 11.79 -17.28
C PHE A 99 -5.06 11.91 -17.16
N PRO A 100 -4.41 11.01 -16.46
CA PRO A 100 -5.02 9.86 -15.81
C PRO A 100 -5.70 10.27 -14.52
N GLY A 101 -6.63 9.51 -14.03
CA GLY A 101 -7.29 9.77 -12.77
C GLY A 101 -6.44 9.39 -11.59
N GLU A 102 -7.07 9.14 -10.47
CA GLU A 102 -6.37 8.75 -9.24
C GLU A 102 -6.60 7.26 -9.04
N ASP A 103 -5.71 6.44 -9.57
CA ASP A 103 -5.88 4.99 -9.65
C ASP A 103 -4.99 4.19 -8.72
N CYS A 104 -4.20 4.82 -7.91
CA CYS A 104 -3.34 4.15 -6.94
C CYS A 104 -3.66 4.67 -5.54
N VAL A 105 -3.36 3.91 -4.52
CA VAL A 105 -3.75 4.26 -3.16
C VAL A 105 -2.56 4.52 -2.27
N GLU A 106 -2.63 5.61 -1.54
CA GLU A 106 -1.65 5.95 -0.53
C GLU A 106 -2.27 5.85 0.86
N LEU A 107 -1.46 5.48 1.82
CA LEU A 107 -1.77 5.61 3.22
C LEU A 107 -1.38 7.03 3.62
N GLN A 108 -2.24 7.76 4.28
CA GLN A 108 -1.88 9.10 4.75
C GLN A 108 -1.61 9.08 6.25
N ASN A 109 -0.61 9.83 6.66
CA ASN A 109 -0.30 9.98 8.07
C ASN A 109 -1.09 11.16 8.62
N GLY A 110 -1.04 11.34 9.93
CA GLY A 110 -1.66 12.50 10.56
C GLY A 110 -3.17 12.43 10.72
N GLN A 111 -3.77 11.28 10.43
CA GLN A 111 -5.22 11.12 10.58
C GLN A 111 -5.55 10.73 12.02
N ASP A 112 -6.75 11.12 12.48
CA ASP A 112 -7.16 10.82 13.83
C ASP A 112 -7.52 9.35 14.01
N GLN A 113 -7.99 8.69 12.97
CA GLN A 113 -8.46 7.33 13.08
C GLN A 113 -7.66 6.42 12.15
N PRO A 114 -7.04 5.37 12.69
CA PRO A 114 -6.23 4.46 11.87
C PRO A 114 -7.01 3.80 10.74
N GLU A 115 -8.32 3.65 10.92
CA GLU A 115 -9.15 2.98 9.95
C GLU A 115 -9.69 3.92 8.86
N LYS A 116 -9.29 5.18 8.85
CA LYS A 116 -9.75 6.14 7.85
C LYS A 116 -8.56 6.92 7.32
N THR A 117 -7.70 6.24 6.55
CA THR A 117 -6.42 6.82 6.18
C THR A 117 -6.05 6.66 4.71
N TRP A 118 -6.86 5.99 3.91
CA TRP A 118 -6.49 5.76 2.52
C TRP A 118 -7.03 6.86 1.60
N ASN A 119 -6.22 7.23 0.63
CA ASN A 119 -6.58 8.22 -0.36
C ASN A 119 -6.14 7.73 -1.74
N ASP A 120 -7.00 7.87 -2.75
CA ASP A 120 -6.58 7.55 -4.10
C ASP A 120 -5.80 8.73 -4.66
N LEU A 121 -4.80 8.45 -5.46
CA LEU A 121 -3.86 9.43 -5.95
C LEU A 121 -3.35 9.02 -7.31
N ASN A 122 -2.98 10.00 -8.11
CA ASN A 122 -2.39 9.74 -9.42
C ASN A 122 -1.14 8.90 -9.23
N CYS A 123 -1.05 7.79 -9.94
CA CYS A 123 0.03 6.83 -9.77
C CYS A 123 1.41 7.39 -10.11
N ALA A 124 1.47 8.50 -10.82
CA ALA A 124 2.73 9.13 -11.19
C ALA A 124 3.29 10.04 -10.08
N GLN A 125 2.54 10.28 -9.04
CA GLN A 125 3.05 11.04 -7.90
C GLN A 125 4.08 10.19 -7.17
N LYS A 126 4.98 10.84 -6.47
CA LYS A 126 6.05 10.13 -5.76
C LYS A 126 5.78 10.09 -4.28
N ARG A 127 5.88 8.90 -3.70
CA ARG A 127 5.69 8.67 -2.27
C ARG A 127 6.69 7.63 -1.82
N ILE A 128 6.96 7.58 -0.54
CA ILE A 128 7.66 6.43 0.00
C ILE A 128 6.72 5.24 -0.14
N TRP A 129 7.17 4.06 0.13
CA TRP A 129 6.35 2.86 -0.05
C TRP A 129 6.62 1.85 1.04
N ILE A 130 5.69 0.90 1.20
CA ILE A 130 5.80 -0.16 2.19
C ILE A 130 5.74 -1.49 1.47
N CYS A 131 6.80 -2.28 1.60
CA CYS A 131 6.85 -3.63 1.05
C CYS A 131 6.46 -4.64 2.12
N GLU A 132 5.88 -5.74 1.67
CA GLU A 132 5.49 -6.83 2.57
C GLU A 132 6.04 -8.14 2.05
N LEU A 133 6.66 -8.92 2.93
CA LEU A 133 7.15 -10.25 2.60
C LEU A 133 6.66 -11.20 3.66
N CYS A 134 5.80 -12.13 3.29
CA CYS A 134 5.25 -13.08 4.23
C CYS A 134 5.89 -14.44 4.04
N ASN A 135 6.25 -15.04 5.15
CA ASN A 135 6.84 -16.32 5.13
C ASN A 135 5.76 -17.36 5.09
N ASN A 136 5.42 -17.81 3.88
CA ASN A 136 4.39 -18.68 3.76
C ASN A 136 4.77 -20.03 3.75
N ASN A 137 5.79 -20.40 4.22
CA ASN A 137 6.26 -21.64 4.09
C ASN A 137 5.47 -22.61 4.59
N SER A 138 4.57 -22.39 4.82
CA SER A 138 3.85 -23.28 5.22
C SER A 138 3.71 -24.18 4.33
N GLN A 139 4.09 -24.23 4.01
CA GLN A 139 3.98 -24.84 3.26
C GLN A 139 4.29 -25.45 3.47
#